data_03970205f472b457374e2d31ad5ec8bb
#
_entry.id   03970205f472b457374e2d31ad5ec8bb
#
_cell.length_a   1.000
_cell.length_b   1.000
_cell.length_c   1.000
_cell.angle_alpha   90.00
_cell.angle_beta   90.00
_cell.angle_gamma   90.00
#
_symmetry.space_group_name_H-M   'P 1'
#
loop_
_entity.id
_entity.type
_entity.pdbx_description
1 polymer ?
#
loop_
_entity_poly.entity_id
_entity_poly.type
_entity_poly.pdbx_seq_one_letter_code
_entity_poly.pdbx_strand_id
1 'polypeptide(L)'
;NMALTKILAVDDEPFNREIIEEILEDLDFELQVATSGPECLAMVEGYMPQVILLDVSMPQMNGYEVCKALKANPNTAHIIVMFVSARGTVEERMEGYSVGAEDYIVKPFGHDELKSKLKNLNQVLIEKQSLEKQVEDATSTAFNAMANSSEMGQIVNYIENIGFINNPQDLGKALIDCLQTFDLQSNVEFRHGDTIENFALSGGCSP
;
A
#
# COMPACT_ATOMS: atom_id res chain seq x y z
N ASN A 1 3.68 -16.41 5.09
CA ASN A 1 4.90 -15.89 5.74
C ASN A 1 4.74 -14.38 5.82
N MET A 2 4.57 -13.86 7.04
CA MET A 2 4.73 -12.42 7.24
C MET A 2 6.19 -12.09 6.92
N ALA A 3 6.41 -11.07 6.09
CA ALA A 3 7.76 -10.59 5.81
C ALA A 3 8.36 -10.05 7.13
N LEU A 4 9.65 -10.31 7.34
CA LEU A 4 10.38 -9.78 8.49
C LEU A 4 10.43 -8.25 8.37
N THR A 5 10.28 -7.55 9.51
CA THR A 5 10.46 -6.10 9.53
C THR A 5 11.92 -5.76 9.25
N LYS A 6 12.15 -4.91 8.25
CA LYS A 6 13.49 -4.47 7.83
C LYS A 6 13.94 -3.29 8.66
N ILE A 7 15.12 -3.42 9.26
CA ILE A 7 15.76 -2.37 10.07
C ILE A 7 17.07 -1.95 9.40
N LEU A 8 17.31 -0.66 9.32
CA LEU A 8 18.60 -0.09 8.93
C LEU A 8 19.22 0.61 10.15
N ALA A 9 20.35 0.11 10.64
CA ALA A 9 21.10 0.76 11.72
C ALA A 9 22.20 1.64 11.13
N VAL A 10 22.27 2.89 11.58
CA VAL A 10 23.15 3.91 11.03
C VAL A 10 23.99 4.52 12.16
N ASP A 11 25.26 4.23 12.18
CA ASP A 11 26.21 4.70 13.20
C ASP A 11 27.62 4.67 12.62
N ASP A 12 28.45 5.70 12.82
CA ASP A 12 29.81 5.73 12.30
C ASP A 12 30.78 4.88 13.11
N GLU A 13 30.44 4.58 14.39
CA GLU A 13 31.27 3.75 15.25
C GLU A 13 30.96 2.25 15.07
N PRO A 14 31.96 1.41 14.68
CA PRO A 14 31.74 -0.04 14.51
C PRO A 14 31.17 -0.73 15.73
N PHE A 15 31.67 -0.39 16.92
CA PHE A 15 31.25 -0.99 18.18
C PHE A 15 29.76 -0.79 18.48
N ASN A 16 29.20 0.38 18.15
CA ASN A 16 27.79 0.64 18.33
C ASN A 16 26.93 -0.24 17.40
N ARG A 17 27.40 -0.43 16.16
CA ARG A 17 26.69 -1.31 15.19
C ARG A 17 26.72 -2.77 15.65
N GLU A 18 27.88 -3.26 16.13
CA GLU A 18 27.99 -4.63 16.67
C GLU A 18 27.03 -4.87 17.84
N ILE A 19 26.88 -3.91 18.76
CA ILE A 19 25.90 -4.00 19.86
C ILE A 19 24.47 -4.11 19.33
N ILE A 20 24.11 -3.32 18.32
CA ILE A 20 22.76 -3.38 17.72
C ILE A 20 22.55 -4.71 17.01
N GLU A 21 23.55 -5.22 16.29
CA GLU A 21 23.51 -6.54 15.63
C GLU A 21 23.28 -7.65 16.66
N GLU A 22 24.07 -7.67 17.76
CA GLU A 22 23.92 -8.64 18.84
C GLU A 22 22.52 -8.59 19.49
N ILE A 23 22.01 -7.38 19.75
CA ILE A 23 20.67 -7.21 20.34
C ILE A 23 19.57 -7.76 19.42
N LEU A 24 19.72 -7.62 18.11
CA LEU A 24 18.71 -7.99 17.13
C LEU A 24 18.86 -9.44 16.64
N GLU A 25 19.97 -10.13 16.89
CA GLU A 25 20.24 -11.50 16.44
C GLU A 25 19.15 -12.49 16.87
N ASP A 26 18.62 -12.35 18.07
CA ASP A 26 17.57 -13.20 18.64
C ASP A 26 16.14 -12.75 18.27
N LEU A 27 15.98 -11.76 17.41
CA LEU A 27 14.69 -11.20 17.04
C LEU A 27 14.40 -11.42 15.56
N ASP A 28 13.12 -11.57 15.23
CA ASP A 28 12.63 -11.77 13.85
C ASP A 28 12.65 -10.45 13.06
N PHE A 29 13.86 -9.88 12.86
CA PHE A 29 14.10 -8.69 12.04
C PHE A 29 15.13 -8.99 10.94
N GLU A 30 15.02 -8.29 9.82
CA GLU A 30 16.06 -8.24 8.79
C GLU A 30 16.87 -6.95 9.01
N LEU A 31 18.16 -7.07 9.34
CA LEU A 31 19.03 -5.94 9.64
C LEU A 31 20.03 -5.69 8.53
N GLN A 32 20.16 -4.43 8.13
CA GLN A 32 21.33 -3.91 7.43
C GLN A 32 21.95 -2.75 8.23
N VAL A 33 23.20 -2.47 7.96
CA VAL A 33 23.95 -1.39 8.63
C VAL A 33 24.51 -0.41 7.61
N ALA A 34 24.56 0.87 8.02
CA ALA A 34 25.24 1.95 7.29
C ALA A 34 26.21 2.67 8.24
N THR A 35 27.29 3.18 7.71
CA THR A 35 28.38 3.81 8.45
C THR A 35 28.32 5.34 8.44
N SER A 36 27.39 5.91 7.70
CA SER A 36 27.27 7.37 7.53
C SER A 36 25.88 7.78 7.03
N GLY A 37 25.55 9.07 7.20
CA GLY A 37 24.31 9.65 6.69
C GLY A 37 24.14 9.51 5.17
N PRO A 38 25.13 9.85 4.35
CA PRO A 38 25.07 9.67 2.89
C PRO A 38 24.85 8.20 2.48
N GLU A 39 25.52 7.25 3.15
CA GLU A 39 25.34 5.82 2.89
C GLU A 39 23.91 5.37 3.23
N CYS A 40 23.38 5.81 4.37
CA CYS A 40 21.99 5.58 4.75
C CYS A 40 21.03 6.01 3.63
N LEU A 41 21.14 7.25 3.16
CA LEU A 41 20.26 7.76 2.11
C LEU A 41 20.39 7.00 0.78
N ALA A 42 21.58 6.52 0.44
CA ALA A 42 21.79 5.69 -0.74
C ALA A 42 21.20 4.29 -0.62
N MET A 43 21.22 3.71 0.59
CA MET A 43 20.70 2.36 0.84
C MET A 43 19.18 2.31 0.93
N VAL A 44 18.54 3.36 1.44
CA VAL A 44 17.11 3.39 1.74
C VAL A 44 16.24 3.05 0.53
N GLU A 45 16.56 3.56 -0.66
CA GLU A 45 15.76 3.31 -1.87
C GLU A 45 15.79 1.85 -2.33
N GLY A 46 16.92 1.19 -2.16
CA GLY A 46 17.10 -0.23 -2.55
C GLY A 46 16.65 -1.22 -1.48
N TYR A 47 16.90 -0.90 -0.21
CA TYR A 47 16.60 -1.79 0.90
C TYR A 47 15.16 -1.65 1.40
N MET A 48 14.59 -0.43 1.35
CA MET A 48 13.22 -0.11 1.81
C MET A 48 12.97 -0.54 3.26
N PRO A 49 13.74 -0.01 4.24
CA PRO A 49 13.53 -0.35 5.65
C PRO A 49 12.21 0.22 6.18
N GLN A 50 11.57 -0.44 7.12
CA GLN A 50 10.44 0.10 7.87
C GLN A 50 10.88 0.95 9.07
N VAL A 51 12.05 0.63 9.63
CA VAL A 51 12.62 1.34 10.78
C VAL A 51 14.09 1.68 10.53
N ILE A 52 14.49 2.89 10.87
CA ILE A 52 15.89 3.32 10.87
C ILE A 52 16.29 3.65 12.30
N LEU A 53 17.31 2.95 12.81
CA LEU A 53 18.02 3.30 14.06
C LEU A 53 19.15 4.24 13.66
N LEU A 54 19.11 5.48 14.09
CA LEU A 54 19.94 6.55 13.56
C LEU A 54 20.74 7.26 14.65
N ASP A 55 22.06 7.17 14.58
CA ASP A 55 22.89 8.01 15.44
C ASP A 55 22.81 9.48 15.02
N VAL A 56 22.86 10.37 16.01
CA VAL A 56 22.82 11.83 15.76
C VAL A 56 24.21 12.36 15.41
N SER A 57 25.25 11.85 16.10
CA SER A 57 26.58 12.48 16.11
C SER A 57 27.52 11.86 15.06
N MET A 58 27.15 11.91 13.79
CA MET A 58 27.96 11.40 12.68
C MET A 58 28.69 12.51 11.94
N PRO A 59 29.90 12.23 11.38
CA PRO A 59 30.63 13.18 10.53
C PRO A 59 29.92 13.44 9.20
N GLN A 60 30.18 14.60 8.59
CA GLN A 60 29.69 15.09 7.29
C GLN A 60 28.17 15.41 7.30
N MET A 61 27.32 14.48 7.69
CA MET A 61 25.89 14.64 7.78
C MET A 61 25.39 14.02 9.07
N ASN A 62 24.85 14.85 9.97
CA ASN A 62 24.34 14.39 11.26
C ASN A 62 22.97 13.71 11.12
N GLY A 63 22.55 12.97 12.14
CA GLY A 63 21.30 12.22 12.12
C GLY A 63 20.06 13.08 11.92
N TYR A 64 20.04 14.32 12.42
CA TYR A 64 18.91 15.23 12.20
C TYR A 64 18.77 15.64 10.74
N GLU A 65 19.88 15.85 10.04
CA GLU A 65 19.88 16.16 8.61
C GLU A 65 19.42 14.97 7.77
N VAL A 66 19.83 13.75 8.14
CA VAL A 66 19.35 12.50 7.52
C VAL A 66 17.84 12.35 7.71
N CYS A 67 17.35 12.52 8.95
CA CYS A 67 15.92 12.42 9.25
C CYS A 67 15.11 13.45 8.45
N LYS A 68 15.54 14.71 8.40
CA LYS A 68 14.91 15.76 7.57
C LYS A 68 14.84 15.37 6.09
N ALA A 69 15.93 14.84 5.54
CA ALA A 69 15.96 14.40 4.15
C ALA A 69 14.97 13.25 3.88
N LEU A 70 14.92 12.25 4.77
CA LEU A 70 13.97 11.14 4.69
C LEU A 70 12.52 11.62 4.76
N LYS A 71 12.19 12.49 5.71
CA LYS A 71 10.83 13.01 5.91
C LYS A 71 10.38 13.99 4.82
N ALA A 72 11.30 14.65 4.14
CA ALA A 72 11.01 15.53 3.00
C ALA A 72 10.70 14.79 1.69
N ASN A 73 11.15 13.53 1.56
CA ASN A 73 10.91 12.71 0.36
C ASN A 73 9.66 11.85 0.54
N PRO A 74 8.60 12.02 -0.28
CA PRO A 74 7.35 11.24 -0.18
C PRO A 74 7.56 9.73 -0.18
N ASN A 75 8.59 9.22 -0.88
CA ASN A 75 8.89 7.80 -0.97
C ASN A 75 9.48 7.22 0.31
N THR A 76 10.07 8.04 1.18
CA THR A 76 10.73 7.61 2.41
C THR A 76 10.14 8.24 3.68
N ALA A 77 9.24 9.20 3.55
CA ALA A 77 8.62 9.91 4.68
C ALA A 77 7.87 8.98 5.66
N HIS A 78 7.39 7.83 5.17
CA HIS A 78 6.67 6.82 5.96
C HIS A 78 7.59 5.96 6.83
N ILE A 79 8.90 5.98 6.60
CA ILE A 79 9.88 5.19 7.36
C ILE A 79 9.96 5.73 8.79
N ILE A 80 9.85 4.84 9.76
CA ILE A 80 9.99 5.19 11.18
C ILE A 80 11.46 5.46 11.49
N VAL A 81 11.76 6.63 12.05
CA VAL A 81 13.11 6.98 12.50
C VAL A 81 13.14 7.00 14.01
N MET A 82 14.03 6.18 14.59
CA MET A 82 14.36 6.20 16.02
C MET A 82 15.80 6.66 16.19
N PHE A 83 16.01 7.74 16.92
CA PHE A 83 17.37 8.16 17.25
C PHE A 83 17.97 7.28 18.34
N VAL A 84 19.24 6.90 18.16
CA VAL A 84 20.06 6.14 19.13
C VAL A 84 21.33 6.94 19.36
N SER A 85 21.36 7.81 20.38
CA SER A 85 22.41 8.82 20.52
C SER A 85 22.94 8.98 21.95
N ALA A 86 24.20 9.38 22.08
CA ALA A 86 24.77 9.78 23.35
C ALA A 86 24.18 11.11 23.89
N ARG A 87 23.49 11.86 23.04
CA ARG A 87 22.79 13.09 23.39
C ARG A 87 21.47 12.77 24.05
N GLY A 88 21.21 13.28 25.24
CA GLY A 88 20.04 12.87 26.04
C GLY A 88 19.31 14.00 26.74
N THR A 89 19.68 15.27 26.48
CA THR A 89 18.98 16.41 27.07
C THR A 89 17.54 16.51 26.52
N VAL A 90 16.69 17.22 27.26
CA VAL A 90 15.30 17.43 26.83
C VAL A 90 15.28 18.19 25.50
N GLU A 91 16.14 19.19 25.34
CA GLU A 91 16.24 20.03 24.15
C GLU A 91 16.63 19.20 22.92
N GLU A 92 17.64 18.31 23.04
CA GLU A 92 18.10 17.43 21.96
C GLU A 92 17.03 16.42 21.55
N ARG A 93 16.30 15.86 22.48
CA ARG A 93 15.16 14.97 22.17
C ARG A 93 14.03 15.73 21.49
N MET A 94 13.72 16.95 21.97
CA MET A 94 12.72 17.80 21.33
C MET A 94 13.12 18.18 19.89
N GLU A 95 14.41 18.44 19.66
CA GLU A 95 14.93 18.64 18.29
C GLU A 95 14.69 17.39 17.43
N GLY A 96 14.99 16.19 17.95
CA GLY A 96 14.73 14.93 17.26
C GLY A 96 13.27 14.75 16.85
N TYR A 97 12.35 14.98 17.75
CA TYR A 97 10.91 14.92 17.44
C TYR A 97 10.49 16.02 16.44
N SER A 98 11.07 17.22 16.53
CA SER A 98 10.73 18.33 15.62
C SER A 98 11.13 18.07 14.17
N VAL A 99 12.14 17.23 13.92
CA VAL A 99 12.55 16.83 12.56
C VAL A 99 11.77 15.61 12.03
N GLY A 100 10.83 15.07 12.82
CA GLY A 100 9.91 14.02 12.40
C GLY A 100 10.29 12.61 12.85
N ALA A 101 11.21 12.46 13.82
CA ALA A 101 11.47 11.15 14.40
C ALA A 101 10.30 10.70 15.30
N GLU A 102 10.05 9.42 15.35
CA GLU A 102 8.98 8.80 16.12
C GLU A 102 9.43 8.42 17.55
N ASP A 103 10.72 8.13 17.77
CA ASP A 103 11.24 7.75 19.06
C ASP A 103 12.71 8.14 19.25
N TYR A 104 13.18 8.03 20.47
CA TYR A 104 14.54 8.39 20.88
C TYR A 104 15.04 7.46 21.98
N ILE A 105 16.28 6.98 21.88
CA ILE A 105 16.96 6.20 22.91
C ILE A 105 18.33 6.79 23.21
N VAL A 106 18.70 6.87 24.49
CA VAL A 106 19.94 7.51 24.93
C VAL A 106 20.99 6.45 25.23
N LYS A 107 22.18 6.57 24.61
CA LYS A 107 23.34 5.73 24.95
C LYS A 107 23.96 6.16 26.31
N PRO A 108 24.41 5.21 27.15
CA PRO A 108 24.27 3.76 26.99
C PRO A 108 22.88 3.29 27.36
N PHE A 109 22.33 2.37 26.55
CA PHE A 109 21.01 1.76 26.77
C PHE A 109 21.14 0.27 27.08
N GLY A 110 20.15 -0.26 27.81
CA GLY A 110 20.07 -1.70 28.07
C GLY A 110 19.53 -2.46 26.84
N HIS A 111 19.99 -3.71 26.67
CA HIS A 111 19.50 -4.60 25.61
C HIS A 111 17.97 -4.72 25.63
N ASP A 112 17.37 -4.85 26.82
CA ASP A 112 15.92 -4.98 26.99
C ASP A 112 15.16 -3.70 26.60
N GLU A 113 15.78 -2.54 26.77
CA GLU A 113 15.18 -1.26 26.41
C GLU A 113 15.00 -1.16 24.88
N LEU A 114 16.07 -1.41 24.11
CA LEU A 114 16.00 -1.39 22.66
C LEU A 114 15.06 -2.49 22.14
N LYS A 115 15.18 -3.73 22.66
CA LYS A 115 14.28 -4.84 22.30
C LYS A 115 12.81 -4.50 22.55
N SER A 116 12.49 -3.88 23.70
CA SER A 116 11.12 -3.50 24.03
C SER A 116 10.57 -2.42 23.08
N LYS A 117 11.36 -1.38 22.80
CA LYS A 117 10.98 -0.32 21.86
C LYS A 117 10.73 -0.86 20.45
N LEU A 118 11.62 -1.70 19.94
CA LEU A 118 11.48 -2.31 18.62
C LEU A 118 10.28 -3.25 18.51
N LYS A 119 10.01 -4.04 19.56
CA LYS A 119 8.80 -4.89 19.60
C LYS A 119 7.53 -4.05 19.56
N ASN A 120 7.47 -2.96 20.30
CA ASN A 120 6.32 -2.06 20.29
C ASN A 120 6.13 -1.41 18.91
N LEU A 121 7.21 -0.93 18.28
CA LEU A 121 7.15 -0.38 16.91
C LEU A 121 6.71 -1.43 15.89
N ASN A 122 7.23 -2.64 15.99
CA ASN A 122 6.83 -3.75 15.11
C ASN A 122 5.33 -4.08 15.25
N GLN A 123 4.81 -4.09 16.48
CA GLN A 123 3.38 -4.31 16.74
C GLN A 123 2.53 -3.23 16.06
N VAL A 124 2.91 -1.96 16.20
CA VAL A 124 2.21 -0.84 15.55
C VAL A 124 2.25 -0.95 14.02
N LEU A 125 3.40 -1.34 13.45
CA LEU A 125 3.54 -1.57 12.00
C LEU A 125 2.62 -2.69 11.51
N ILE A 126 2.56 -3.82 12.23
CA ILE A 126 1.69 -4.95 11.89
C ILE A 126 0.21 -4.54 11.94
N GLU A 127 -0.19 -3.83 12.98
CA GLU A 127 -1.58 -3.34 13.12
C GLU A 127 -1.95 -2.37 12.01
N LYS A 128 -1.06 -1.43 11.65
CA LYS A 128 -1.26 -0.51 10.54
C LYS A 128 -1.42 -1.24 9.20
N GLN A 129 -0.53 -2.18 8.88
CA GLN A 129 -0.61 -2.97 7.65
C GLN A 129 -1.90 -3.80 7.59
N SER A 130 -2.32 -4.38 8.73
CA SER A 130 -3.58 -5.13 8.82
C SER A 130 -4.79 -4.23 8.54
N LEU A 131 -4.78 -3.01 9.08
CA LEU A 131 -5.87 -2.05 8.87
C LEU A 131 -5.91 -1.55 7.41
N GLU A 132 -4.77 -1.23 6.82
CA GLU A 132 -4.67 -0.83 5.41
C GLU A 132 -5.23 -1.92 4.49
N LYS A 133 -4.89 -3.19 4.75
CA LYS A 133 -5.43 -4.33 4.00
C LYS A 133 -6.94 -4.48 4.17
N GLN A 134 -7.47 -4.30 5.39
CA GLN A 134 -8.92 -4.36 5.62
C GLN A 134 -9.67 -3.26 4.85
N VAL A 135 -9.10 -2.05 4.78
CA VAL A 135 -9.67 -0.94 4.00
C VAL A 135 -9.66 -1.26 2.51
N GLU A 136 -8.57 -1.82 1.98
CA GLU A 136 -8.48 -2.24 0.58
C GLU A 136 -9.50 -3.33 0.25
N ASP A 137 -9.60 -4.36 1.07
CA ASP A 137 -10.57 -5.46 0.91
C ASP A 137 -12.02 -4.95 0.97
N ALA A 138 -12.34 -4.05 1.90
CA ALA A 138 -13.66 -3.43 2.03
C ALA A 138 -14.00 -2.55 0.81
N THR A 139 -13.04 -1.77 0.33
CA THR A 139 -13.20 -0.91 -0.84
C THR A 139 -13.44 -1.74 -2.10
N SER A 140 -12.67 -2.81 -2.29
CA SER A 140 -12.84 -3.75 -3.39
C SER A 140 -14.21 -4.43 -3.36
N THR A 141 -14.65 -4.86 -2.18
CA THR A 141 -15.97 -5.47 -1.99
C THR A 141 -17.10 -4.48 -2.32
N ALA A 142 -17.00 -3.24 -1.86
CA ALA A 142 -17.97 -2.19 -2.15
C ALA A 142 -18.02 -1.87 -3.65
N PHE A 143 -16.86 -1.77 -4.31
CA PHE A 143 -16.79 -1.54 -5.75
C PHE A 143 -17.45 -2.67 -6.55
N ASN A 144 -17.17 -3.93 -6.20
CA ASN A 144 -17.78 -5.09 -6.84
C ASN A 144 -19.30 -5.14 -6.62
N ALA A 145 -19.78 -4.79 -5.41
CA ALA A 145 -21.22 -4.71 -5.12
C ALA A 145 -21.90 -3.61 -5.94
N MET A 146 -21.25 -2.46 -6.13
CA MET A 146 -21.76 -1.36 -6.97
C MET A 146 -21.80 -1.75 -8.44
N ALA A 147 -20.75 -2.41 -8.95
CA ALA A 147 -20.71 -2.91 -10.34
C ALA A 147 -21.84 -3.91 -10.59
N ASN A 148 -21.97 -4.92 -9.73
CA ASN A 148 -23.05 -5.92 -9.82
C ASN A 148 -24.45 -5.29 -9.71
N SER A 149 -24.63 -4.27 -8.89
CA SER A 149 -25.91 -3.55 -8.77
C SER A 149 -26.23 -2.76 -10.03
N SER A 150 -25.21 -2.18 -10.69
CA SER A 150 -25.38 -1.48 -11.98
C SER A 150 -25.78 -2.43 -13.10
N GLU A 151 -25.13 -3.58 -13.21
CA GLU A 151 -25.45 -4.63 -14.18
C GLU A 151 -26.87 -5.19 -13.95
N MET A 152 -27.23 -5.47 -12.70
CA MET A 152 -28.56 -5.90 -12.32
C MET A 152 -29.62 -4.85 -12.67
N GLY A 153 -29.34 -3.56 -12.44
CA GLY A 153 -30.21 -2.46 -12.83
C GLY A 153 -30.48 -2.39 -14.33
N GLN A 154 -29.46 -2.68 -15.15
CA GLN A 154 -29.61 -2.73 -16.60
C GLN A 154 -30.49 -3.91 -17.05
N ILE A 155 -30.32 -5.08 -16.42
CA ILE A 155 -31.18 -6.26 -16.70
C ILE A 155 -32.62 -5.98 -16.31
N VAL A 156 -32.87 -5.40 -15.13
CA VAL A 156 -34.23 -5.05 -14.68
C VAL A 156 -34.89 -4.07 -15.63
N ASN A 157 -34.19 -3.00 -16.03
CA ASN A 157 -34.69 -2.03 -16.99
C ASN A 157 -35.00 -2.65 -18.35
N TYR A 158 -34.19 -3.61 -18.81
CA TYR A 158 -34.47 -4.35 -20.03
C TYR A 158 -35.77 -5.18 -19.89
N ILE A 159 -35.95 -5.92 -18.79
CA ILE A 159 -37.13 -6.74 -18.53
C ILE A 159 -38.40 -5.89 -18.48
N GLU A 160 -38.35 -4.72 -17.83
CA GLU A 160 -39.48 -3.80 -17.74
C GLU A 160 -39.88 -3.26 -19.13
N ASN A 161 -38.90 -2.90 -19.96
CA ASN A 161 -39.15 -2.35 -21.30
C ASN A 161 -39.66 -3.40 -22.29
N ILE A 162 -39.22 -4.65 -22.20
CA ILE A 162 -39.60 -5.72 -23.10
C ILE A 162 -41.12 -6.00 -23.05
N GLY A 163 -41.78 -5.75 -21.91
CA GLY A 163 -43.22 -5.92 -21.72
C GLY A 163 -44.08 -5.00 -22.60
N PHE A 164 -43.53 -3.94 -23.17
CA PHE A 164 -44.22 -2.97 -24.01
C PHE A 164 -43.91 -3.18 -25.51
N ILE A 165 -43.04 -4.13 -25.87
CA ILE A 165 -42.64 -4.40 -27.25
C ILE A 165 -43.60 -5.39 -27.90
N ASN A 166 -44.25 -4.96 -29.01
CA ASN A 166 -45.28 -5.72 -29.66
C ASN A 166 -44.86 -6.27 -31.04
N ASN A 167 -43.60 -6.07 -31.44
CA ASN A 167 -43.10 -6.56 -32.72
C ASN A 167 -41.69 -7.15 -32.61
N PRO A 168 -41.31 -8.12 -33.46
CA PRO A 168 -40.01 -8.77 -33.39
C PRO A 168 -38.82 -7.84 -33.66
N GLN A 169 -38.99 -6.81 -34.52
CA GLN A 169 -37.91 -5.90 -34.88
C GLN A 169 -37.47 -5.05 -33.70
N ASP A 170 -38.41 -4.49 -32.94
CA ASP A 170 -38.12 -3.70 -31.76
C ASP A 170 -37.56 -4.58 -30.62
N LEU A 171 -38.04 -5.81 -30.52
CA LEU A 171 -37.53 -6.81 -29.57
C LEU A 171 -36.07 -7.17 -29.87
N GLY A 172 -35.73 -7.42 -31.14
CA GLY A 172 -34.38 -7.71 -31.59
C GLY A 172 -33.42 -6.56 -31.33
N LYS A 173 -33.82 -5.31 -31.57
CA LYS A 173 -33.06 -4.12 -31.24
C LYS A 173 -32.83 -3.99 -29.74
N ALA A 174 -33.89 -4.06 -28.94
CA ALA A 174 -33.76 -3.93 -27.46
C ALA A 174 -32.85 -5.00 -26.88
N LEU A 175 -32.86 -6.22 -27.40
CA LEU A 175 -31.97 -7.29 -26.99
C LEU A 175 -30.50 -7.01 -27.34
N ILE A 176 -30.24 -6.56 -28.59
CA ILE A 176 -28.90 -6.16 -29.02
C ILE A 176 -28.36 -4.99 -28.18
N ASP A 177 -29.18 -3.96 -27.96
CA ASP A 177 -28.78 -2.80 -27.15
C ASP A 177 -28.46 -3.21 -25.70
N CYS A 178 -29.24 -4.11 -25.10
CA CYS A 178 -28.96 -4.67 -23.80
C CYS A 178 -27.63 -5.43 -23.77
N LEU A 179 -27.38 -6.29 -24.74
CA LEU A 179 -26.15 -7.08 -24.84
C LEU A 179 -24.91 -6.18 -25.07
N GLN A 180 -25.05 -5.07 -25.78
CA GLN A 180 -24.00 -4.07 -25.95
C GLN A 180 -23.59 -3.40 -24.66
N THR A 181 -24.54 -3.17 -23.73
CA THR A 181 -24.22 -2.56 -22.43
C THR A 181 -23.32 -3.44 -21.57
N PHE A 182 -23.26 -4.75 -21.86
CA PHE A 182 -22.35 -5.73 -21.25
C PHE A 182 -21.10 -6.01 -22.09
N ASP A 183 -20.82 -5.20 -23.12
CA ASP A 183 -19.71 -5.40 -24.07
C ASP A 183 -19.71 -6.79 -24.75
N LEU A 184 -20.91 -7.35 -24.91
CA LEU A 184 -21.12 -8.64 -25.59
C LEU A 184 -21.41 -8.45 -27.07
N GLN A 185 -20.55 -9.03 -27.93
CA GLN A 185 -20.80 -9.12 -29.35
C GLN A 185 -21.70 -10.33 -29.63
N SER A 186 -22.89 -10.09 -30.15
CA SER A 186 -23.86 -11.16 -30.39
C SER A 186 -24.73 -10.87 -31.62
N ASN A 187 -25.25 -11.94 -32.22
CA ASN A 187 -26.27 -11.91 -33.24
C ASN A 187 -27.52 -12.55 -32.67
N VAL A 188 -28.67 -11.94 -32.95
CA VAL A 188 -29.97 -12.45 -32.52
C VAL A 188 -30.75 -12.86 -33.75
N GLU A 189 -31.28 -14.07 -33.78
CA GLU A 189 -32.12 -14.61 -34.85
C GLU A 189 -33.50 -14.93 -34.28
N PHE A 190 -34.52 -14.33 -34.89
CA PHE A 190 -35.92 -14.68 -34.64
C PHE A 190 -36.46 -15.56 -35.73
N ARG A 191 -37.08 -16.68 -35.37
CA ARG A 191 -37.75 -17.59 -36.28
C ARG A 191 -39.26 -17.61 -36.01
N HIS A 192 -40.07 -17.21 -36.94
CA HIS A 192 -41.52 -17.30 -36.85
C HIS A 192 -42.11 -17.92 -38.14
N GLY A 193 -42.55 -19.17 -38.06
CA GLY A 193 -42.95 -19.94 -39.23
C GLY A 193 -41.77 -20.12 -40.19
N ASP A 194 -41.96 -19.74 -41.44
CA ASP A 194 -40.91 -19.78 -42.47
C ASP A 194 -40.07 -18.50 -42.55
N THR A 195 -40.33 -17.53 -41.70
CA THR A 195 -39.62 -16.23 -41.69
C THR A 195 -38.48 -16.26 -40.66
N ILE A 196 -37.27 -15.82 -41.11
CA ILE A 196 -36.07 -15.68 -40.26
C ILE A 196 -35.65 -14.20 -40.33
N GLU A 197 -35.56 -13.57 -39.17
CA GLU A 197 -35.06 -12.21 -39.03
C GLU A 197 -33.77 -12.21 -38.19
N ASN A 198 -32.69 -11.61 -38.73
CA ASN A 198 -31.39 -11.56 -38.10
C ASN A 198 -31.06 -10.13 -37.64
N PHE A 199 -30.62 -9.95 -36.40
CA PHE A 199 -30.18 -8.69 -35.82
C PHE A 199 -28.71 -8.79 -35.41
N ALA A 200 -27.90 -7.82 -35.86
CA ALA A 200 -26.49 -7.75 -35.55
C ALA A 200 -26.10 -6.32 -35.15
N LEU A 201 -25.01 -6.18 -34.44
CA LEU A 201 -24.43 -4.93 -33.92
C LEU A 201 -24.16 -3.87 -35.02
N SER A 202 -24.03 -4.24 -36.27
CA SER A 202 -23.68 -3.33 -37.40
C SER A 202 -24.87 -2.74 -38.13
N GLY A 203 -26.09 -2.78 -37.60
CA GLY A 203 -27.25 -2.03 -38.14
C GLY A 203 -27.71 -2.41 -39.52
N GLY A 204 -27.45 -3.62 -39.98
CA GLY A 204 -27.91 -4.12 -41.29
C GLY A 204 -28.76 -5.36 -41.14
N CYS A 205 -30.06 -5.29 -41.49
CA CYS A 205 -30.79 -6.46 -41.90
C CYS A 205 -30.08 -7.03 -43.15
N SER A 206 -29.48 -8.18 -43.04
CA SER A 206 -29.16 -8.98 -44.25
C SER A 206 -30.33 -9.91 -44.54
N PRO A 207 -30.75 -10.00 -45.78
CA PRO A 207 -31.87 -10.84 -46.20
C PRO A 207 -31.58 -12.32 -45.99
#